data_51cfa15593d10931335c5de61ac3c535
#
_entry.id   51cfa15593d10931335c5de61ac3c535
#
_cell.length_a   1.000
_cell.length_b   1.000
_cell.length_c   1.000
_cell.angle_alpha   90.00
_cell.angle_beta   90.00
_cell.angle_gamma   90.00
#
_symmetry.space_group_name_H-M   'P 1'
#
loop_
_entity.id
_entity.type
_entity.pdbx_description
1 polymer ?
#
loop_
_entity_poly.entity_id
_entity_poly.type
_entity_poly.pdbx_seq_one_letter_code
_entity_poly.pdbx_strand_id
1 'polypeptide(L)'
;MRKITRRSFLAAAAVCGAAAALTACGGSSASSTAASSVASSADSGSAAASGDSYTIGICQLVQHAALDAATQGFEDALTAEFGDNVKFDFQNAQGDSATCATIANGFVSSGVDLIMANATPALQAAQSATNEIPVLGTSVTEYGVALGLTDFSGTVGGNISGTSDLAPLDQQADMIVEWVPDAKKVGLLYCSAEANSQYQVDEVQKYLEAKGVTATQYAFSDSNDLSSVCQKAADENDALYVPTDNTVAANTGIVDGICRPAKKPVFAGEEGICAGCGVATLSISYYDLGYTTGEMAVKILKGESNVSDMPIEYTDVTKKYNKAICDDLGLTAPEGYEAIEG
;
A
#
# COMPACT_ATOMS: atom_id res chain seq x y z
N MET A 1 -35.96 33.01 -14.29
CA MET A 1 -34.86 33.02 -13.33
C MET A 1 -33.56 32.83 -14.03
N ARG A 2 -32.69 33.87 -14.07
CA ARG A 2 -31.47 33.91 -14.84
C ARG A 2 -30.33 33.20 -14.07
N LYS A 3 -29.67 32.26 -14.72
CA LYS A 3 -28.47 31.60 -14.20
C LYS A 3 -27.30 32.58 -14.20
N ILE A 4 -26.68 32.86 -13.05
CA ILE A 4 -25.50 33.69 -12.92
C ILE A 4 -24.28 32.77 -12.98
N THR A 5 -23.47 32.96 -14.00
CA THR A 5 -22.24 32.19 -14.25
C THR A 5 -21.08 32.83 -13.52
N ARG A 6 -20.27 32.03 -12.82
CA ARG A 6 -19.12 32.42 -11.99
C ARG A 6 -17.87 32.85 -12.78
N ARG A 7 -18.03 33.67 -13.81
CA ARG A 7 -16.90 34.11 -14.69
C ARG A 7 -16.73 35.61 -14.79
N SER A 8 -17.04 36.40 -13.77
CA SER A 8 -17.01 37.87 -13.86
C SER A 8 -16.43 38.57 -12.61
N PHE A 9 -15.32 38.04 -12.04
CA PHE A 9 -14.64 38.73 -10.93
C PHE A 9 -13.12 38.72 -11.03
N LEU A 10 -12.56 38.93 -12.22
CA LEU A 10 -11.12 39.16 -12.37
C LEU A 10 -10.85 40.11 -13.53
N ALA A 11 -11.20 41.40 -13.35
CA ALA A 11 -10.66 42.49 -14.15
C ALA A 11 -11.09 43.82 -13.54
N ALA A 12 -10.32 44.35 -12.58
CA ALA A 12 -10.24 45.78 -12.30
C ALA A 12 -9.31 45.99 -11.08
N ALA A 13 -8.06 46.25 -11.31
CA ALA A 13 -7.21 47.13 -10.51
C ALA A 13 -5.79 47.14 -11.06
N ALA A 14 -5.60 47.80 -12.17
CA ALA A 14 -4.31 48.38 -12.59
C ALA A 14 -4.58 49.85 -12.92
N VAL A 15 -3.79 50.73 -12.39
CA VAL A 15 -3.49 52.12 -12.79
C VAL A 15 -3.58 53.07 -11.59
N CYS A 16 -2.49 53.72 -11.38
CA CYS A 16 -2.13 54.98 -10.67
C CYS A 16 -1.08 54.71 -9.59
N GLY A 17 0.09 55.36 -9.64
CA GLY A 17 0.57 56.45 -10.43
C GLY A 17 2.04 56.76 -10.05
N ALA A 18 2.71 57.37 -10.95
CA ALA A 18 4.11 57.79 -10.92
C ALA A 18 4.31 59.14 -10.23
N ALA A 19 5.59 59.47 -10.08
CA ALA A 19 6.20 60.80 -9.84
C ALA A 19 6.44 61.16 -8.37
N ALA A 20 7.54 61.75 -7.95
CA ALA A 20 8.60 62.58 -8.46
C ALA A 20 9.76 62.54 -7.45
N ALA A 21 10.99 62.49 -7.76
CA ALA A 21 11.94 63.47 -8.29
C ALA A 21 12.65 64.32 -7.22
N LEU A 22 14.00 64.29 -7.37
CA LEU A 22 14.99 65.37 -7.12
C LEU A 22 15.36 65.71 -5.69
N THR A 23 16.60 65.78 -5.30
CA THR A 23 17.77 66.61 -5.62
C THR A 23 18.89 66.22 -4.65
N ALA A 24 20.12 66.24 -4.86
CA ALA A 24 21.16 66.96 -5.55
C ALA A 24 22.42 67.06 -4.68
N CYS A 25 23.57 67.17 -5.37
CA CYS A 25 24.87 67.71 -4.97
C CYS A 25 25.75 66.89 -4.04
N GLY A 26 26.98 66.63 -4.32
CA GLY A 26 27.99 67.24 -5.21
C GLY A 26 29.34 66.77 -4.76
N GLY A 27 30.37 66.86 -5.61
CA GLY A 27 31.77 66.92 -5.18
C GLY A 27 32.68 65.93 -5.89
N SER A 28 33.34 66.50 -6.87
CA SER A 28 34.46 66.13 -7.70
C SER A 28 35.68 65.49 -7.00
N SER A 29 36.36 64.53 -7.61
CA SER A 29 37.72 64.78 -8.16
C SER A 29 38.34 63.54 -8.77
N ALA A 30 38.97 63.79 -9.88
CA ALA A 30 39.65 62.86 -10.77
C ALA A 30 40.89 62.18 -10.20
N SER A 31 41.30 61.03 -10.67
CA SER A 31 42.57 60.75 -11.34
C SER A 31 42.77 59.30 -11.68
N SER A 32 42.76 58.99 -12.92
CA SER A 32 43.72 58.27 -13.79
C SER A 32 44.49 57.06 -13.28
N THR A 33 44.44 56.11 -14.21
CA THR A 33 45.47 55.19 -14.72
C THR A 33 45.63 53.82 -14.07
N ALA A 34 45.47 52.85 -14.86
CA ALA A 34 46.32 51.78 -15.36
C ALA A 34 45.61 50.42 -15.45
N ALA A 35 45.59 49.96 -16.68
CA ALA A 35 45.20 48.61 -17.02
C ALA A 35 46.17 47.58 -16.43
N SER A 36 45.63 46.49 -15.87
CA SER A 36 46.32 45.21 -15.74
C SER A 36 45.33 44.10 -15.95
N SER A 37 45.47 43.45 -17.09
CA SER A 37 44.83 42.23 -17.43
C SER A 37 45.33 41.10 -16.54
N VAL A 38 44.46 40.56 -15.70
CA VAL A 38 44.67 39.24 -15.07
C VAL A 38 43.52 38.36 -15.56
N ALA A 39 43.91 37.33 -16.27
CA ALA A 39 43.04 36.24 -16.65
C ALA A 39 42.55 35.57 -15.37
N SER A 40 41.27 35.73 -15.07
CA SER A 40 40.58 34.91 -14.11
C SER A 40 40.17 33.62 -14.79
N SER A 41 40.82 32.55 -14.42
CA SER A 41 40.36 31.19 -14.64
C SER A 41 38.89 31.10 -14.25
N ALA A 42 38.06 30.79 -15.23
CA ALA A 42 36.70 30.38 -14.98
C ALA A 42 36.79 29.06 -14.21
N ASP A 43 36.59 29.14 -12.92
CA ASP A 43 36.21 28.00 -12.12
C ASP A 43 34.83 27.55 -12.62
N SER A 44 34.83 26.46 -13.40
CA SER A 44 33.63 25.77 -13.77
C SER A 44 33.09 25.12 -12.50
N GLY A 45 32.49 25.91 -11.64
CA GLY A 45 31.60 25.41 -10.63
C GLY A 45 30.51 24.61 -11.35
N SER A 46 30.62 23.31 -11.26
CA SER A 46 29.52 22.40 -11.55
C SER A 46 28.34 22.92 -10.74
N ALA A 47 27.42 23.59 -11.39
CA ALA A 47 26.09 23.81 -10.83
C ALA A 47 25.55 22.39 -10.65
N ALA A 48 25.52 21.92 -9.40
CA ALA A 48 24.64 20.82 -9.04
C ALA A 48 23.26 21.25 -9.55
N ALA A 49 22.74 20.49 -10.50
CA ALA A 49 21.36 20.64 -10.91
C ALA A 49 20.55 20.56 -9.61
N SER A 50 19.82 21.62 -9.28
CA SER A 50 18.79 21.55 -8.25
C SER A 50 17.77 20.54 -8.77
N GLY A 51 17.93 19.29 -8.40
CA GLY A 51 16.94 18.25 -8.69
C GLY A 51 15.62 18.68 -8.10
N ASP A 52 14.54 18.41 -8.82
CA ASP A 52 13.19 18.66 -8.32
C ASP A 52 13.04 17.93 -6.97
N SER A 53 12.44 18.60 -6.00
CA SER A 53 12.17 18.03 -4.68
C SER A 53 10.73 17.55 -4.66
N TYR A 54 10.53 16.30 -4.29
CA TYR A 54 9.24 15.64 -4.26
C TYR A 54 8.74 15.44 -2.82
N THR A 55 7.43 15.57 -2.63
CA THR A 55 6.76 15.25 -1.38
C THR A 55 5.75 14.14 -1.62
N ILE A 56 5.91 13.02 -0.96
CA ILE A 56 5.09 11.82 -1.13
C ILE A 56 4.22 11.63 0.10
N GLY A 57 2.90 11.55 -0.09
CA GLY A 57 1.98 11.17 0.96
C GLY A 57 1.88 9.65 1.06
N ILE A 58 2.09 9.08 2.22
CA ILE A 58 1.94 7.64 2.49
C ILE A 58 0.80 7.42 3.47
N CYS A 59 -0.30 6.82 3.01
CA CYS A 59 -1.41 6.41 3.84
C CYS A 59 -1.33 4.90 4.08
N GLN A 60 -0.89 4.48 5.24
CA GLN A 60 -0.91 3.08 5.67
C GLN A 60 -2.14 2.80 6.53
N LEU A 61 -2.90 1.74 6.21
CA LEU A 61 -4.13 1.40 6.93
C LEU A 61 -3.88 1.13 8.41
N VAL A 62 -2.94 0.25 8.71
CA VAL A 62 -2.62 -0.19 10.07
C VAL A 62 -1.16 -0.67 10.14
N GLN A 63 -0.61 -0.76 11.34
CA GLN A 63 0.74 -1.26 11.54
C GLN A 63 0.75 -2.77 11.76
N HIS A 64 1.40 -3.48 10.86
CA HIS A 64 1.79 -4.89 10.98
C HIS A 64 2.91 -5.21 9.98
N ALA A 65 3.57 -6.35 10.16
CA ALA A 65 4.81 -6.69 9.45
C ALA A 65 4.74 -6.54 7.93
N ALA A 66 3.65 -6.97 7.28
CA ALA A 66 3.51 -6.90 5.82
C ALA A 66 3.42 -5.46 5.32
N LEU A 67 2.53 -4.63 5.92
CA LEU A 67 2.38 -3.23 5.47
C LEU A 67 3.61 -2.39 5.81
N ASP A 68 4.26 -2.65 6.95
CA ASP A 68 5.51 -1.95 7.31
C ASP A 68 6.63 -2.30 6.31
N ALA A 69 6.74 -3.56 5.90
CA ALA A 69 7.70 -3.99 4.89
C ALA A 69 7.42 -3.36 3.50
N ALA A 70 6.14 -3.27 3.08
CA ALA A 70 5.78 -2.61 1.83
C ALA A 70 6.09 -1.11 1.86
N THR A 71 5.80 -0.43 2.97
CA THR A 71 6.18 0.98 3.14
C THR A 71 7.70 1.16 3.07
N GLN A 72 8.47 0.31 3.76
CA GLN A 72 9.93 0.37 3.73
C GLN A 72 10.49 0.17 2.31
N GLY A 73 10.02 -0.85 1.58
CA GLY A 73 10.46 -1.09 0.22
C GLY A 73 10.17 0.09 -0.71
N PHE A 74 9.01 0.70 -0.58
CA PHE A 74 8.62 1.88 -1.33
C PHE A 74 9.54 3.09 -1.05
N GLU A 75 9.80 3.38 0.23
CA GLU A 75 10.68 4.47 0.65
C GLU A 75 12.12 4.23 0.19
N ASP A 76 12.61 2.99 0.27
CA ASP A 76 13.97 2.61 -0.16
C ASP A 76 14.16 2.83 -1.66
N ALA A 77 13.19 2.45 -2.49
CA ALA A 77 13.26 2.64 -3.94
C ALA A 77 13.33 4.13 -4.32
N LEU A 78 12.51 4.96 -3.71
CA LEU A 78 12.50 6.41 -3.95
C LEU A 78 13.76 7.09 -3.39
N THR A 79 14.22 6.67 -2.22
CA THR A 79 15.44 7.19 -1.61
C THR A 79 16.69 6.81 -2.42
N ALA A 80 16.72 5.61 -2.99
CA ALA A 80 17.82 5.17 -3.86
C ALA A 80 17.94 6.04 -5.11
N GLU A 81 16.81 6.51 -5.68
CA GLU A 81 16.81 7.35 -6.88
C GLU A 81 17.00 8.84 -6.58
N PHE A 82 16.29 9.38 -5.59
CA PHE A 82 16.20 10.83 -5.36
C PHE A 82 17.03 11.32 -4.17
N GLY A 83 17.50 10.43 -3.29
CA GLY A 83 18.25 10.79 -2.09
C GLY A 83 17.49 11.80 -1.22
N ASP A 84 18.14 12.90 -0.86
CA ASP A 84 17.57 13.96 -0.01
C ASP A 84 16.51 14.82 -0.73
N ASN A 85 16.27 14.60 -2.03
CA ASN A 85 15.26 15.32 -2.81
C ASN A 85 13.85 14.71 -2.71
N VAL A 86 13.66 13.61 -1.99
CA VAL A 86 12.34 13.07 -1.67
C VAL A 86 12.04 13.21 -0.18
N LYS A 87 10.80 13.55 0.13
CA LYS A 87 10.28 13.63 1.50
C LYS A 87 9.00 12.83 1.61
N PHE A 88 8.86 12.11 2.72
CA PHE A 88 7.70 11.30 3.00
C PHE A 88 6.85 11.94 4.10
N ASP A 89 5.55 12.12 3.85
CA ASP A 89 4.52 12.39 4.84
C ASP A 89 3.80 11.07 5.14
N PHE A 90 4.35 10.32 6.10
CA PHE A 90 3.81 9.02 6.51
C PHE A 90 2.72 9.20 7.56
N GLN A 91 1.54 8.64 7.29
CA GLN A 91 0.38 8.64 8.18
C GLN A 91 -0.20 7.24 8.33
N ASN A 92 -0.44 6.81 9.57
CA ASN A 92 -1.06 5.53 9.90
C ASN A 92 -2.53 5.75 10.33
N ALA A 93 -3.45 5.08 9.65
CA ALA A 93 -4.88 5.20 9.93
C ALA A 93 -5.38 4.33 11.09
N GLN A 94 -4.52 3.49 11.67
CA GLN A 94 -4.80 2.62 12.83
C GLN A 94 -6.00 1.68 12.64
N GLY A 95 -6.21 1.21 11.42
CA GLY A 95 -7.30 0.30 11.06
C GLY A 95 -8.64 0.98 10.76
N ASP A 96 -8.68 2.31 10.74
CA ASP A 96 -9.93 3.07 10.55
C ASP A 96 -10.00 3.67 9.14
N SER A 97 -10.97 3.20 8.33
CA SER A 97 -11.19 3.71 6.96
C SER A 97 -11.60 5.19 6.92
N ALA A 98 -12.28 5.72 7.95
CA ALA A 98 -12.62 7.13 8.01
C ALA A 98 -11.37 7.99 8.28
N THR A 99 -10.43 7.46 9.03
CA THR A 99 -9.11 8.07 9.23
C THR A 99 -8.31 8.05 7.93
N CYS A 100 -8.34 6.97 7.12
CA CYS A 100 -7.76 6.96 5.77
C CYS A 100 -8.28 8.11 4.91
N ALA A 101 -9.61 8.34 4.92
CA ALA A 101 -10.22 9.45 4.17
C ALA A 101 -9.74 10.83 4.67
N THR A 102 -9.55 10.99 5.97
CA THR A 102 -9.01 12.23 6.56
C THR A 102 -7.56 12.46 6.11
N ILE A 103 -6.73 11.43 6.15
CA ILE A 103 -5.33 11.46 5.71
C ILE A 103 -5.23 11.81 4.22
N ALA A 104 -5.98 11.11 3.37
CA ALA A 104 -5.97 11.34 1.92
C ALA A 104 -6.38 12.77 1.56
N ASN A 105 -7.43 13.33 2.20
CA ASN A 105 -7.81 14.73 2.04
C ASN A 105 -6.73 15.71 2.55
N GLY A 106 -5.98 15.33 3.58
CA GLY A 106 -4.83 16.08 4.09
C GLY A 106 -3.72 16.19 3.03
N PHE A 107 -3.37 15.09 2.37
CA PHE A 107 -2.39 15.05 1.29
C PHE A 107 -2.82 15.91 0.09
N VAL A 108 -4.09 15.84 -0.31
CA VAL A 108 -4.64 16.70 -1.37
C VAL A 108 -4.52 18.19 -0.99
N SER A 109 -4.83 18.52 0.25
CA SER A 109 -4.76 19.91 0.75
C SER A 109 -3.34 20.43 0.83
N SER A 110 -2.37 19.58 1.15
CA SER A 110 -0.95 19.95 1.22
C SER A 110 -0.26 19.91 -0.15
N GLY A 111 -0.91 19.36 -1.18
CA GLY A 111 -0.40 19.33 -2.54
C GLY A 111 0.81 18.41 -2.70
N VAL A 112 0.74 17.18 -2.19
CA VAL A 112 1.80 16.18 -2.41
C VAL A 112 1.90 15.82 -3.89
N ASP A 113 3.08 15.39 -4.33
CA ASP A 113 3.35 15.06 -5.73
C ASP A 113 2.82 13.68 -6.13
N LEU A 114 2.69 12.76 -5.17
CA LEU A 114 2.16 11.41 -5.33
C LEU A 114 1.63 10.89 -4.00
N ILE A 115 0.58 10.05 -4.06
CA ILE A 115 0.05 9.33 -2.88
C ILE A 115 0.36 7.84 -3.03
N MET A 116 1.01 7.25 -2.05
CA MET A 116 1.08 5.81 -1.88
C MET A 116 0.00 5.38 -0.89
N ALA A 117 -0.89 4.50 -1.35
CA ALA A 117 -1.99 3.96 -0.57
C ALA A 117 -1.71 2.50 -0.22
N ASN A 118 -1.37 2.24 1.05
CA ASN A 118 -0.99 0.91 1.53
C ASN A 118 -2.19 0.22 2.18
N ALA A 119 -2.73 -0.77 1.50
CA ALA A 119 -3.93 -1.56 1.70
C ALA A 119 -5.20 -1.01 1.01
N THR A 120 -6.17 -1.91 0.77
CA THR A 120 -7.42 -1.63 0.05
C THR A 120 -8.21 -0.43 0.61
N PRO A 121 -8.45 -0.28 1.93
CA PRO A 121 -9.17 0.89 2.44
C PRO A 121 -8.44 2.22 2.22
N ALA A 122 -7.10 2.21 2.26
CA ALA A 122 -6.31 3.41 1.96
C ALA A 122 -6.43 3.79 0.47
N LEU A 123 -6.42 2.81 -0.45
CA LEU A 123 -6.64 3.04 -1.88
C LEU A 123 -8.03 3.61 -2.16
N GLN A 124 -9.08 3.07 -1.55
CA GLN A 124 -10.46 3.57 -1.67
C GLN A 124 -10.59 5.02 -1.18
N ALA A 125 -9.91 5.34 -0.10
CA ALA A 125 -9.86 6.70 0.44
C ALA A 125 -9.15 7.67 -0.52
N ALA A 126 -8.00 7.28 -1.07
CA ALA A 126 -7.25 8.08 -2.04
C ALA A 126 -8.02 8.28 -3.34
N GLN A 127 -8.68 7.24 -3.89
CA GLN A 127 -9.58 7.33 -5.04
C GLN A 127 -10.68 8.37 -4.83
N SER A 128 -11.25 8.39 -3.64
CA SER A 128 -12.34 9.31 -3.30
C SER A 128 -11.88 10.75 -3.11
N ALA A 129 -10.62 10.96 -2.72
CA ALA A 129 -10.06 12.25 -2.37
C ALA A 129 -9.54 13.02 -3.60
N THR A 130 -9.01 12.36 -4.62
CA THR A 130 -8.40 13.03 -5.78
C THR A 130 -8.57 12.25 -7.08
N ASN A 131 -8.67 13.00 -8.19
CA ASN A 131 -8.56 12.48 -9.55
C ASN A 131 -7.43 13.15 -10.34
N GLU A 132 -6.55 13.89 -9.66
CA GLU A 132 -5.46 14.67 -10.26
C GLU A 132 -4.09 14.19 -9.76
N ILE A 133 -3.91 14.02 -8.43
CA ILE A 133 -2.65 13.54 -7.88
C ILE A 133 -2.48 12.06 -8.21
N PRO A 134 -1.34 11.62 -8.76
CA PRO A 134 -1.06 10.21 -8.98
C PRO A 134 -1.19 9.39 -7.69
N VAL A 135 -1.89 8.27 -7.76
CA VAL A 135 -2.08 7.33 -6.64
C VAL A 135 -1.51 5.97 -7.04
N LEU A 136 -0.61 5.45 -6.23
CA LEU A 136 -0.14 4.08 -6.34
C LEU A 136 -0.62 3.27 -5.14
N GLY A 137 -1.43 2.23 -5.41
CA GLY A 137 -1.78 1.23 -4.41
C GLY A 137 -0.64 0.23 -4.21
N THR A 138 -0.44 -0.21 -2.99
CA THR A 138 0.38 -1.38 -2.66
C THR A 138 -0.35 -2.21 -1.61
N SER A 139 -0.07 -3.50 -1.51
CA SER A 139 -0.82 -4.40 -0.61
C SER A 139 -2.32 -4.37 -0.87
N VAL A 140 -2.70 -4.28 -2.15
CA VAL A 140 -4.08 -4.27 -2.63
C VAL A 140 -4.34 -5.56 -3.39
N THR A 141 -5.28 -6.35 -2.92
CA THR A 141 -5.51 -7.70 -3.43
C THR A 141 -6.09 -7.70 -4.84
N GLU A 142 -7.24 -7.04 -5.03
CA GLU A 142 -7.93 -7.05 -6.33
C GLU A 142 -8.51 -5.64 -6.61
N TYR A 143 -7.95 -4.98 -7.63
CA TYR A 143 -8.28 -3.59 -7.94
C TYR A 143 -9.69 -3.39 -8.48
N GLY A 144 -10.23 -4.37 -9.22
CA GLY A 144 -11.60 -4.32 -9.71
C GLY A 144 -12.61 -4.24 -8.56
N VAL A 145 -12.43 -5.10 -7.55
CA VAL A 145 -13.27 -5.12 -6.33
C VAL A 145 -13.00 -3.87 -5.48
N ALA A 146 -11.73 -3.54 -5.26
CA ALA A 146 -11.34 -2.40 -4.43
C ALA A 146 -11.95 -1.08 -4.93
N LEU A 147 -11.99 -0.88 -6.25
CA LEU A 147 -12.40 0.36 -6.89
C LEU A 147 -13.81 0.29 -7.54
N GLY A 148 -14.48 -0.85 -7.45
CA GLY A 148 -15.81 -1.07 -8.04
C GLY A 148 -15.82 -1.06 -9.57
N LEU A 149 -14.77 -1.57 -10.21
CA LEU A 149 -14.63 -1.61 -11.67
C LEU A 149 -15.29 -2.88 -12.23
N THR A 150 -16.18 -2.74 -13.22
CA THR A 150 -16.93 -3.87 -13.78
C THR A 150 -16.14 -4.67 -14.82
N ASP A 151 -15.20 -4.06 -15.51
CA ASP A 151 -14.44 -4.67 -16.61
C ASP A 151 -12.93 -4.49 -16.41
N PHE A 152 -12.45 -4.71 -15.17
CA PHE A 152 -11.03 -4.60 -14.88
C PHE A 152 -10.22 -5.65 -15.64
N SER A 153 -9.19 -5.20 -16.36
CA SER A 153 -8.34 -6.04 -17.21
C SER A 153 -6.85 -5.84 -16.98
N GLY A 154 -6.48 -5.43 -15.75
CA GLY A 154 -5.09 -5.26 -15.36
C GLY A 154 -4.57 -3.82 -15.38
N THR A 155 -5.34 -2.86 -15.90
CA THR A 155 -5.01 -1.42 -15.85
C THR A 155 -6.23 -0.66 -15.33
N VAL A 156 -6.03 0.18 -14.30
CA VAL A 156 -7.11 0.98 -13.70
C VAL A 156 -7.43 2.20 -14.57
N GLY A 157 -6.40 2.88 -15.04
CA GLY A 157 -6.53 4.14 -15.77
C GLY A 157 -6.73 5.35 -14.85
N GLY A 158 -6.99 6.53 -15.45
CA GLY A 158 -7.11 7.76 -14.68
C GLY A 158 -5.81 8.13 -13.96
N ASN A 159 -5.91 8.38 -12.67
CA ASN A 159 -4.75 8.72 -11.83
C ASN A 159 -4.30 7.58 -10.90
N ILE A 160 -4.72 6.33 -11.13
CA ILE A 160 -4.47 5.21 -10.23
C ILE A 160 -3.77 4.06 -10.96
N SER A 161 -2.75 3.50 -10.32
CA SER A 161 -2.11 2.23 -10.64
C SER A 161 -1.53 1.61 -9.36
N GLY A 162 -0.59 0.67 -9.45
CA GLY A 162 0.12 0.09 -8.31
C GLY A 162 0.46 -1.38 -8.46
N THR A 163 0.60 -2.06 -7.32
CA THR A 163 0.94 -3.48 -7.24
C THR A 163 -0.14 -4.27 -6.51
N SER A 164 -0.26 -5.56 -6.83
CA SER A 164 -1.23 -6.46 -6.21
C SER A 164 -0.54 -7.52 -5.36
N ASP A 165 -1.10 -7.78 -4.17
CA ASP A 165 -0.67 -8.86 -3.28
C ASP A 165 -1.49 -10.16 -3.45
N LEU A 166 -2.26 -10.26 -4.53
CA LEU A 166 -3.10 -11.41 -4.81
C LEU A 166 -2.26 -12.66 -5.12
N ALA A 167 -2.13 -13.56 -4.16
CA ALA A 167 -1.64 -14.90 -4.40
C ALA A 167 -2.71 -15.77 -5.09
N PRO A 168 -2.33 -16.83 -5.84
CA PRO A 168 -3.28 -17.71 -6.50
C PRO A 168 -4.22 -18.41 -5.51
N LEU A 169 -5.50 -18.04 -5.47
CA LEU A 169 -6.48 -18.51 -4.47
C LEU A 169 -6.86 -19.99 -4.66
N ASP A 170 -6.83 -20.49 -5.89
CA ASP A 170 -6.98 -21.91 -6.19
C ASP A 170 -5.84 -22.73 -5.57
N GLN A 171 -4.60 -22.24 -5.64
CA GLN A 171 -3.45 -22.89 -5.02
C GLN A 171 -3.47 -22.77 -3.49
N GLN A 172 -4.03 -21.70 -2.92
CA GLN A 172 -4.24 -21.62 -1.47
C GLN A 172 -5.25 -22.67 -0.99
N ALA A 173 -6.31 -22.93 -1.77
CA ALA A 173 -7.23 -24.04 -1.49
C ALA A 173 -6.55 -25.42 -1.67
N ASP A 174 -5.67 -25.58 -2.67
CA ASP A 174 -4.84 -26.78 -2.85
C ASP A 174 -3.92 -26.99 -1.65
N MET A 175 -3.25 -25.95 -1.16
CA MET A 175 -2.40 -25.99 0.01
C MET A 175 -3.15 -26.54 1.24
N ILE A 176 -4.37 -26.07 1.49
CA ILE A 176 -5.16 -26.55 2.65
C ILE A 176 -5.38 -28.06 2.55
N VAL A 177 -5.80 -28.55 1.38
CA VAL A 177 -6.06 -29.98 1.17
C VAL A 177 -4.77 -30.80 1.19
N GLU A 178 -3.65 -30.27 0.71
CA GLU A 178 -2.34 -30.91 0.76
C GLU A 178 -1.87 -31.14 2.20
N TRP A 179 -2.02 -30.14 3.08
CA TRP A 179 -1.57 -30.20 4.46
C TRP A 179 -2.49 -31.01 5.38
N VAL A 180 -3.80 -30.96 5.15
CA VAL A 180 -4.81 -31.62 5.97
C VAL A 180 -5.80 -32.41 5.11
N PRO A 181 -5.35 -33.49 4.46
CA PRO A 181 -6.17 -34.23 3.47
C PRO A 181 -7.43 -34.88 4.07
N ASP A 182 -7.47 -35.08 5.36
CA ASP A 182 -8.61 -35.64 6.08
C ASP A 182 -9.63 -34.58 6.54
N ALA A 183 -9.32 -33.29 6.42
CA ALA A 183 -10.23 -32.21 6.81
C ALA A 183 -11.50 -32.25 5.93
N LYS A 184 -12.66 -32.18 6.58
CA LYS A 184 -13.97 -32.14 5.93
C LYS A 184 -14.61 -30.77 6.01
N LYS A 185 -14.19 -29.96 6.99
CA LYS A 185 -14.74 -28.63 7.27
C LYS A 185 -13.60 -27.63 7.45
N VAL A 186 -13.65 -26.53 6.72
CA VAL A 186 -12.72 -25.41 6.83
C VAL A 186 -13.50 -24.14 7.15
N GLY A 187 -13.11 -23.46 8.23
CA GLY A 187 -13.65 -22.16 8.60
C GLY A 187 -12.86 -21.04 7.90
N LEU A 188 -13.55 -20.15 7.23
CA LEU A 188 -12.98 -18.98 6.57
C LEU A 188 -13.18 -17.76 7.47
N LEU A 189 -12.14 -17.37 8.21
CA LEU A 189 -12.20 -16.31 9.22
C LEU A 189 -11.72 -14.99 8.61
N TYR A 190 -12.55 -13.94 8.63
CA TYR A 190 -12.23 -12.67 7.98
C TYR A 190 -12.99 -11.46 8.55
N CYS A 191 -12.41 -10.27 8.34
CA CYS A 191 -13.05 -8.99 8.65
C CYS A 191 -13.99 -8.57 7.50
N SER A 192 -15.28 -8.44 7.80
CA SER A 192 -16.30 -8.03 6.81
C SER A 192 -16.20 -6.55 6.40
N ALA A 193 -15.43 -5.74 7.12
CA ALA A 193 -15.14 -4.37 6.74
C ALA A 193 -14.05 -4.25 5.66
N GLU A 194 -13.39 -5.35 5.33
CA GLU A 194 -12.30 -5.42 4.34
C GLU A 194 -12.77 -6.12 3.06
N ALA A 195 -12.96 -5.35 1.97
CA ALA A 195 -13.42 -5.88 0.68
C ALA A 195 -12.43 -6.90 0.07
N ASN A 196 -11.12 -6.75 0.29
CA ASN A 196 -10.09 -7.72 -0.07
C ASN A 196 -10.30 -9.07 0.61
N SER A 197 -10.63 -9.08 1.89
CA SER A 197 -10.85 -10.30 2.66
C SER A 197 -12.11 -11.03 2.19
N GLN A 198 -13.22 -10.30 2.00
CA GLN A 198 -14.46 -10.86 1.46
C GLN A 198 -14.24 -11.51 0.09
N TYR A 199 -13.55 -10.82 -0.83
CA TYR A 199 -13.25 -11.38 -2.16
C TYR A 199 -12.50 -12.70 -2.08
N GLN A 200 -11.43 -12.74 -1.28
CA GLN A 200 -10.60 -13.95 -1.14
C GLN A 200 -11.36 -15.12 -0.55
N VAL A 201 -12.15 -14.90 0.50
CA VAL A 201 -12.93 -16.00 1.11
C VAL A 201 -14.04 -16.51 0.20
N ASP A 202 -14.68 -15.63 -0.61
CA ASP A 202 -15.67 -16.03 -1.59
C ASP A 202 -15.08 -16.95 -2.68
N GLU A 203 -13.86 -16.66 -3.13
CA GLU A 203 -13.18 -17.48 -4.14
C GLU A 203 -12.62 -18.78 -3.53
N VAL A 204 -11.93 -18.72 -2.38
CA VAL A 204 -11.39 -19.91 -1.70
C VAL A 204 -12.52 -20.87 -1.31
N GLN A 205 -13.68 -20.35 -0.89
CA GLN A 205 -14.85 -21.18 -0.62
C GLN A 205 -15.24 -22.02 -1.82
N LYS A 206 -15.36 -21.41 -3.00
CA LYS A 206 -15.71 -22.12 -4.25
C LYS A 206 -14.69 -23.20 -4.58
N TYR A 207 -13.39 -22.92 -4.43
CA TYR A 207 -12.34 -23.89 -4.71
C TYR A 207 -12.34 -25.06 -3.71
N LEU A 208 -12.54 -24.80 -2.42
CA LEU A 208 -12.65 -25.87 -1.41
C LEU A 208 -13.90 -26.74 -1.61
N GLU A 209 -15.05 -26.12 -1.89
CA GLU A 209 -16.30 -26.84 -2.16
C GLU A 209 -16.20 -27.72 -3.43
N ALA A 210 -15.52 -27.24 -4.47
CA ALA A 210 -15.24 -28.03 -5.67
C ALA A 210 -14.36 -29.27 -5.40
N LYS A 211 -13.56 -29.24 -4.30
CA LYS A 211 -12.76 -30.37 -3.82
C LYS A 211 -13.51 -31.26 -2.82
N GLY A 212 -14.76 -30.96 -2.53
CA GLY A 212 -15.60 -31.73 -1.59
C GLY A 212 -15.37 -31.41 -0.13
N VAL A 213 -14.72 -30.28 0.18
CA VAL A 213 -14.53 -29.74 1.54
C VAL A 213 -15.64 -28.73 1.82
N THR A 214 -16.33 -28.87 2.94
CA THR A 214 -17.32 -27.88 3.38
C THR A 214 -16.58 -26.64 3.90
N ALA A 215 -16.77 -25.49 3.26
CA ALA A 215 -16.20 -24.23 3.68
C ALA A 215 -17.28 -23.31 4.23
N THR A 216 -17.07 -22.77 5.43
CA THR A 216 -18.03 -21.90 6.12
C THR A 216 -17.37 -20.58 6.48
N GLN A 217 -18.00 -19.47 6.10
CA GLN A 217 -17.51 -18.13 6.39
C GLN A 217 -17.83 -17.72 7.84
N TYR A 218 -16.83 -17.14 8.51
CA TYR A 218 -16.90 -16.60 9.86
C TYR A 218 -16.46 -15.14 9.82
N ALA A 219 -17.43 -14.26 9.59
CA ALA A 219 -17.19 -12.83 9.49
C ALA A 219 -17.23 -12.17 10.87
N PHE A 220 -16.24 -11.33 11.15
CA PHE A 220 -16.27 -10.39 12.28
C PHE A 220 -16.22 -8.95 11.72
N SER A 221 -16.65 -7.96 12.51
CA SER A 221 -16.75 -6.57 12.04
C SER A 221 -15.51 -5.73 12.37
N ASP A 222 -14.88 -6.03 13.52
CA ASP A 222 -13.66 -5.38 14.00
C ASP A 222 -12.93 -6.29 14.99
N SER A 223 -11.79 -5.85 15.50
CA SER A 223 -10.95 -6.64 16.41
C SER A 223 -11.62 -7.05 17.74
N ASN A 224 -12.69 -6.36 18.16
CA ASN A 224 -13.40 -6.69 19.40
C ASN A 224 -14.18 -8.00 19.25
N ASP A 225 -14.69 -8.29 18.06
CA ASP A 225 -15.47 -9.51 17.79
C ASP A 225 -14.57 -10.68 17.40
N LEU A 226 -13.32 -10.44 16.99
CA LEU A 226 -12.40 -11.45 16.46
C LEU A 226 -12.28 -12.68 17.36
N SER A 227 -12.09 -12.47 18.68
CA SER A 227 -11.90 -13.59 19.61
C SER A 227 -13.12 -14.52 19.65
N SER A 228 -14.32 -13.99 19.74
CA SER A 228 -15.55 -14.79 19.84
C SER A 228 -15.87 -15.53 18.54
N VAL A 229 -15.63 -14.88 17.39
CA VAL A 229 -15.87 -15.48 16.07
C VAL A 229 -14.81 -16.53 15.76
N CYS A 230 -13.54 -16.26 16.09
CA CYS A 230 -12.45 -17.23 15.95
C CYS A 230 -12.69 -18.50 16.80
N GLN A 231 -13.12 -18.33 18.06
CA GLN A 231 -13.45 -19.48 18.93
C GLN A 231 -14.53 -20.35 18.29
N LYS A 232 -15.61 -19.73 17.81
CA LYS A 232 -16.69 -20.45 17.12
C LYS A 232 -16.18 -21.18 15.88
N ALA A 233 -15.35 -20.51 15.06
CA ALA A 233 -14.77 -21.11 13.86
C ALA A 233 -13.89 -22.32 14.22
N ALA A 234 -13.07 -22.22 15.25
CA ALA A 234 -12.22 -23.32 15.72
C ALA A 234 -13.02 -24.52 16.26
N ASP A 235 -14.13 -24.27 16.97
CA ASP A 235 -14.97 -25.33 17.54
C ASP A 235 -15.72 -26.12 16.45
N GLU A 236 -16.12 -25.49 15.37
CA GLU A 236 -16.99 -26.06 14.35
C GLU A 236 -16.25 -26.68 13.14
N ASN A 237 -14.93 -26.42 13.00
CA ASN A 237 -14.16 -26.80 11.81
C ASN A 237 -12.90 -27.64 12.17
N ASP A 238 -12.36 -28.32 11.17
CA ASP A 238 -11.14 -29.13 11.27
C ASP A 238 -9.87 -28.25 11.11
N ALA A 239 -9.96 -27.21 10.27
CA ALA A 239 -8.93 -26.23 10.01
C ALA A 239 -9.55 -24.85 9.74
N LEU A 240 -8.75 -23.79 9.80
CA LEU A 240 -9.16 -22.44 9.44
C LEU A 240 -8.31 -21.92 8.28
N TYR A 241 -8.92 -21.04 7.49
CA TYR A 241 -8.24 -20.19 6.52
C TYR A 241 -8.46 -18.73 6.89
N VAL A 242 -7.41 -17.95 6.84
CA VAL A 242 -7.41 -16.50 7.03
C VAL A 242 -6.80 -15.87 5.78
N PRO A 243 -7.54 -15.02 5.03
CA PRO A 243 -7.02 -14.35 3.84
C PRO A 243 -5.93 -13.30 4.21
N THR A 244 -5.52 -12.46 3.27
CA THR A 244 -4.72 -11.26 3.55
C THR A 244 -5.58 -10.22 4.28
N ASP A 245 -5.86 -10.47 5.55
CA ASP A 245 -6.76 -9.71 6.42
C ASP A 245 -5.95 -8.82 7.35
N ASN A 246 -6.03 -7.50 7.17
CA ASN A 246 -5.23 -6.56 7.94
C ASN A 246 -5.60 -6.53 9.41
N THR A 247 -6.87 -6.77 9.74
CA THR A 247 -7.33 -6.81 11.13
C THR A 247 -6.77 -8.04 11.84
N VAL A 248 -6.75 -9.21 11.18
CA VAL A 248 -6.11 -10.42 11.74
C VAL A 248 -4.60 -10.25 11.80
N ALA A 249 -3.96 -9.70 10.75
CA ALA A 249 -2.51 -9.48 10.72
C ALA A 249 -2.02 -8.62 11.91
N ALA A 250 -2.79 -7.61 12.29
CA ALA A 250 -2.51 -6.79 13.47
C ALA A 250 -2.86 -7.48 14.81
N ASN A 251 -3.54 -8.65 14.80
CA ASN A 251 -4.06 -9.32 16.00
C ASN A 251 -3.82 -10.84 15.98
N THR A 252 -2.77 -11.33 15.34
CA THR A 252 -2.48 -12.76 15.19
C THR A 252 -2.43 -13.52 16.52
N GLY A 253 -1.97 -12.86 17.60
CA GLY A 253 -1.93 -13.44 18.93
C GLY A 253 -3.29 -13.89 19.48
N ILE A 254 -4.40 -13.27 19.05
CA ILE A 254 -5.75 -13.70 19.41
C ILE A 254 -6.06 -15.05 18.75
N VAL A 255 -5.79 -15.16 17.44
CA VAL A 255 -6.04 -16.38 16.67
C VAL A 255 -5.15 -17.52 17.15
N ASP A 256 -3.86 -17.26 17.37
CA ASP A 256 -2.90 -18.23 17.90
C ASP A 256 -3.32 -18.76 19.28
N GLY A 257 -3.70 -17.85 20.19
CA GLY A 257 -4.15 -18.19 21.54
C GLY A 257 -5.40 -19.08 21.59
N ILE A 258 -6.20 -19.10 20.51
CA ILE A 258 -7.40 -19.95 20.38
C ILE A 258 -7.08 -21.23 19.60
N CYS A 259 -6.49 -21.10 18.41
CA CYS A 259 -6.36 -22.22 17.48
C CYS A 259 -5.26 -23.21 17.88
N ARG A 260 -4.08 -22.71 18.35
CA ARG A 260 -2.97 -23.58 18.74
C ARG A 260 -3.32 -24.52 19.92
N PRO A 261 -3.90 -24.06 21.06
CA PRO A 261 -4.34 -24.95 22.14
C PRO A 261 -5.45 -25.91 21.71
N ALA A 262 -6.33 -25.48 20.80
CA ALA A 262 -7.40 -26.31 20.24
C ALA A 262 -6.91 -27.31 19.18
N LYS A 263 -5.61 -27.30 18.86
CA LYS A 263 -4.99 -28.13 17.79
C LYS A 263 -5.65 -27.94 16.43
N LYS A 264 -6.05 -26.72 16.11
CA LYS A 264 -6.64 -26.34 14.83
C LYS A 264 -5.59 -25.66 13.96
N PRO A 265 -5.17 -26.27 12.84
CA PRO A 265 -4.25 -25.64 11.91
C PRO A 265 -4.93 -24.42 11.24
N VAL A 266 -4.19 -23.34 11.13
CA VAL A 266 -4.58 -22.10 10.43
C VAL A 266 -3.75 -21.95 9.17
N PHE A 267 -4.38 -21.78 8.01
CA PHE A 267 -3.73 -21.48 6.76
C PHE A 267 -3.88 -19.99 6.46
N ALA A 268 -2.80 -19.35 6.11
CA ALA A 268 -2.74 -17.89 6.00
C ALA A 268 -2.61 -17.43 4.54
N GLY A 269 -3.23 -16.32 4.22
CA GLY A 269 -3.11 -15.64 2.93
C GLY A 269 -1.78 -14.92 2.73
N GLU A 270 -1.05 -14.64 3.85
CA GLU A 270 0.23 -13.95 3.80
C GLU A 270 1.17 -14.38 4.93
N GLU A 271 2.47 -14.00 4.81
CA GLU A 271 3.56 -14.50 5.67
C GLU A 271 3.47 -14.00 7.12
N GLY A 272 3.07 -12.74 7.36
CA GLY A 272 2.99 -12.20 8.71
C GLY A 272 1.91 -12.88 9.55
N ILE A 273 0.75 -13.17 8.96
CA ILE A 273 -0.31 -13.97 9.60
C ILE A 273 0.20 -15.39 9.84
N CYS A 274 0.90 -15.99 8.87
CA CYS A 274 1.46 -17.32 9.02
C CYS A 274 2.51 -17.36 10.13
N ALA A 275 3.40 -16.38 10.20
CA ALA A 275 4.40 -16.25 11.26
C ALA A 275 3.75 -16.12 12.65
N GLY A 276 2.64 -15.39 12.75
CA GLY A 276 1.97 -15.12 14.02
C GLY A 276 1.01 -16.22 14.50
N CYS A 277 0.33 -16.94 13.61
CA CYS A 277 -0.70 -17.92 13.98
C CYS A 277 -0.92 -19.06 12.98
N GLY A 278 -0.28 -19.04 11.80
CA GLY A 278 -0.54 -20.00 10.75
C GLY A 278 0.46 -21.13 10.64
N VAL A 279 0.07 -22.23 10.00
CA VAL A 279 0.94 -23.37 9.70
C VAL A 279 1.64 -23.21 8.36
N ALA A 280 0.94 -22.69 7.34
CA ALA A 280 1.47 -22.52 6.00
C ALA A 280 0.81 -21.35 5.27
N THR A 281 1.50 -20.86 4.24
CA THR A 281 1.05 -19.79 3.35
C THR A 281 1.63 -19.95 1.96
N LEU A 282 0.91 -19.45 0.96
CA LEU A 282 1.45 -19.02 -0.33
C LEU A 282 1.59 -17.51 -0.26
N SER A 283 2.78 -17.00 -0.12
CA SER A 283 3.03 -15.60 0.16
C SER A 283 3.89 -14.94 -0.90
N ILE A 284 3.83 -13.63 -0.90
CA ILE A 284 4.71 -12.74 -1.65
C ILE A 284 5.64 -12.02 -0.69
N SER A 285 6.74 -11.44 -1.20
CA SER A 285 7.56 -10.49 -0.44
C SER A 285 6.89 -9.12 -0.46
N TYR A 286 6.38 -8.67 0.67
CA TYR A 286 5.80 -7.32 0.79
C TYR A 286 6.84 -6.21 0.66
N TYR A 287 8.09 -6.46 1.02
CA TYR A 287 9.18 -5.53 0.75
C TYR A 287 9.38 -5.34 -0.76
N ASP A 288 9.48 -6.44 -1.53
CA ASP A 288 9.65 -6.36 -2.98
C ASP A 288 8.42 -5.77 -3.66
N LEU A 289 7.21 -6.03 -3.14
CA LEU A 289 5.97 -5.42 -3.61
C LEU A 289 6.01 -3.90 -3.45
N GLY A 290 6.42 -3.43 -2.27
CA GLY A 290 6.58 -2.01 -1.99
C GLY A 290 7.69 -1.39 -2.84
N TYR A 291 8.82 -2.09 -2.99
CA TYR A 291 9.94 -1.63 -3.82
C TYR A 291 9.52 -1.46 -5.29
N THR A 292 8.79 -2.44 -5.85
CA THR A 292 8.20 -2.35 -7.20
C THR A 292 7.26 -1.15 -7.32
N THR A 293 6.40 -0.91 -6.31
CA THR A 293 5.54 0.29 -6.27
C THR A 293 6.38 1.57 -6.28
N GLY A 294 7.50 1.58 -5.56
CA GLY A 294 8.45 2.70 -5.55
C GLY A 294 9.11 2.93 -6.91
N GLU A 295 9.49 1.87 -7.63
CA GLU A 295 10.02 1.99 -9.00
C GLU A 295 8.97 2.55 -9.97
N MET A 296 7.68 2.20 -9.77
CA MET A 296 6.58 2.81 -10.52
C MET A 296 6.47 4.31 -10.22
N ALA A 297 6.57 4.70 -8.94
CA ALA A 297 6.57 6.10 -8.52
C ALA A 297 7.73 6.89 -9.13
N VAL A 298 8.93 6.32 -9.16
CA VAL A 298 10.11 6.92 -9.81
C VAL A 298 9.83 7.26 -11.27
N LYS A 299 9.26 6.32 -12.04
CA LYS A 299 8.93 6.53 -13.47
C LYS A 299 7.91 7.67 -13.65
N ILE A 300 6.92 7.76 -12.75
CA ILE A 300 5.90 8.83 -12.79
C ILE A 300 6.54 10.18 -12.47
N LEU A 301 7.30 10.29 -11.39
CA LEU A 301 7.92 11.53 -10.93
C LEU A 301 8.95 12.09 -11.92
N LYS A 302 9.64 11.20 -12.66
CA LYS A 302 10.55 11.57 -13.74
C LYS A 302 9.82 11.94 -15.04
N GLY A 303 8.50 11.71 -15.14
CA GLY A 303 7.74 11.91 -16.36
C GLY A 303 8.02 10.86 -17.45
N GLU A 304 8.60 9.72 -17.09
CA GLU A 304 8.91 8.61 -17.98
C GLU A 304 7.68 7.75 -18.30
N SER A 305 6.70 7.74 -17.40
CA SER A 305 5.44 7.00 -17.55
C SER A 305 4.26 7.81 -17.05
N ASN A 306 3.10 7.59 -17.67
CA ASN A 306 1.86 8.13 -17.17
C ASN A 306 1.14 7.07 -16.34
N VAL A 307 0.73 7.42 -15.13
CA VAL A 307 0.04 6.50 -14.21
C VAL A 307 -1.19 5.82 -14.86
N SER A 308 -1.90 6.53 -15.75
CA SER A 308 -3.07 5.99 -16.44
C SER A 308 -2.79 4.80 -17.36
N ASP A 309 -1.57 4.67 -17.82
CA ASP A 309 -1.16 3.66 -18.79
C ASP A 309 -0.41 2.48 -18.13
N MET A 310 -0.09 2.62 -16.83
CA MET A 310 0.64 1.60 -16.08
C MET A 310 -0.30 0.46 -15.69
N PRO A 311 0.03 -0.80 -16.04
CA PRO A 311 -0.71 -1.96 -15.53
C PRO A 311 -0.43 -2.16 -14.04
N ILE A 312 -1.31 -2.89 -13.36
CA ILE A 312 -1.02 -3.43 -12.03
C ILE A 312 0.09 -4.46 -12.14
N GLU A 313 1.10 -4.32 -11.31
CA GLU A 313 2.24 -5.24 -11.26
C GLU A 313 2.08 -6.26 -10.12
N TYR A 314 2.75 -7.41 -10.26
CA TYR A 314 2.69 -8.54 -9.32
C TYR A 314 4.10 -8.98 -8.99
N THR A 315 4.29 -9.60 -7.82
CA THR A 315 5.55 -10.22 -7.41
C THR A 315 5.43 -11.73 -7.35
N ASP A 316 6.57 -12.42 -7.30
CA ASP A 316 6.62 -13.87 -7.25
C ASP A 316 6.04 -14.43 -5.95
N VAL A 317 5.42 -15.60 -6.05
CA VAL A 317 4.80 -16.32 -4.93
C VAL A 317 5.72 -17.42 -4.42
N THR A 318 5.88 -17.53 -3.12
CA THR A 318 6.66 -18.57 -2.43
C THR A 318 5.80 -19.37 -1.47
N LYS A 319 6.12 -20.67 -1.31
CA LYS A 319 5.49 -21.57 -0.34
C LYS A 319 6.27 -21.51 0.97
N LYS A 320 5.64 -21.04 2.04
CA LYS A 320 6.28 -20.92 3.35
C LYS A 320 5.46 -21.59 4.44
N TYR A 321 6.13 -21.97 5.55
CA TYR A 321 5.49 -22.57 6.69
C TYR A 321 6.13 -22.13 8.02
N ASN A 322 5.34 -22.12 9.08
CA ASN A 322 5.81 -21.84 10.43
C ASN A 322 6.20 -23.15 11.13
N LYS A 323 7.51 -23.38 11.21
CA LYS A 323 8.05 -24.61 11.79
C LYS A 323 7.62 -24.81 13.26
N ALA A 324 7.61 -23.76 14.07
CA ALA A 324 7.29 -23.86 15.48
C ALA A 324 5.83 -24.28 15.71
N ILE A 325 4.89 -23.68 14.96
CA ILE A 325 3.47 -24.03 15.04
C ILE A 325 3.25 -25.45 14.48
N CYS A 326 3.92 -25.83 13.39
CA CYS A 326 3.83 -27.17 12.86
C CYS A 326 4.31 -28.23 13.83
N ASP A 327 5.45 -28.01 14.49
CA ASP A 327 5.99 -28.92 15.53
C ASP A 327 4.98 -29.08 16.69
N ASP A 328 4.38 -28.00 17.17
CA ASP A 328 3.36 -28.03 18.24
C ASP A 328 2.09 -28.79 17.84
N LEU A 329 1.69 -28.70 16.57
CA LEU A 329 0.51 -29.37 16.03
C LEU A 329 0.80 -30.81 15.57
N GLY A 330 2.09 -31.20 15.47
CA GLY A 330 2.51 -32.50 14.96
C GLY A 330 2.35 -32.62 13.43
N LEU A 331 2.43 -31.49 12.71
CA LEU A 331 2.36 -31.43 11.25
C LEU A 331 3.78 -31.45 10.64
N THR A 332 3.90 -32.08 9.48
CA THR A 332 5.13 -32.10 8.71
C THR A 332 4.90 -31.37 7.39
N ALA A 333 5.78 -30.41 7.08
CA ALA A 333 5.69 -29.64 5.84
C ALA A 333 5.85 -30.55 4.62
N PRO A 334 4.98 -30.47 3.61
CA PRO A 334 5.17 -31.10 2.34
C PRO A 334 6.44 -30.57 1.63
N GLU A 335 6.89 -31.29 0.60
CA GLU A 335 8.05 -30.88 -0.20
C GLU A 335 7.79 -29.51 -0.88
N GLY A 336 8.83 -28.67 -0.92
CA GLY A 336 8.77 -27.38 -1.60
C GLY A 336 8.33 -26.21 -0.72
N TYR A 337 8.08 -26.42 0.57
CA TYR A 337 7.83 -25.34 1.52
C TYR A 337 9.11 -24.93 2.24
N GLU A 338 9.33 -23.64 2.37
CA GLU A 338 10.47 -23.04 3.11
C GLU A 338 10.01 -22.59 4.50
N ALA A 339 10.84 -22.83 5.50
CA ALA A 339 10.53 -22.36 6.86
C ALA A 339 10.61 -20.81 6.89
N ILE A 340 9.61 -20.17 7.52
CA ILE A 340 9.69 -18.75 7.86
C ILE A 340 10.83 -18.59 8.86
N GLU A 341 11.74 -17.65 8.58
CA GLU A 341 12.81 -17.29 9.52
C GLU A 341 12.19 -16.56 10.73
N GLY A 342 12.46 -17.04 11.93
CA GLY A 342 11.92 -16.51 13.19
C GLY A 342 12.74 -15.36 13.77
#